data_bd919cfad133d169892c2af8d9804ef4
#
_entry.id   bd919cfad133d169892c2af8d9804ef4
#
_cell.length_a   1.000
_cell.length_b   1.000
_cell.length_c   1.000
_cell.angle_alpha   90.00
_cell.angle_beta   90.00
_cell.angle_gamma   90.00
#
_symmetry.space_group_name_H-M   'P 1'
#
loop_
_entity.id
_entity.type
_entity.pdbx_description
1 polymer ?
#
loop_
_entity_poly.entity_id
_entity_poly.type
_entity_poly.pdbx_seq_one_letter_code
_entity_poly.pdbx_strand_id
1 'polypeptide(L)'
;MTTVLFNSHDIVLLVVFYICFLFALIALFSRRKSDSTHLFLGFFLLSQAAISAYTLTLYGDTFNAWSVKHVPAIFALLESALWLEGPLLLLYVRSALYQQLHFKKHDFLLLLPLIIYGIVLIVVKITSAAEQTSDFLVFLRSDYVQYYEHLRNIARASFGVWALITIRGYQNNLAQAYANPESVNYAWLKLLVSGYILLRLWTEGYLVLYTLVSALLPSATLALIDFNLLGIIENYGQLLLVSALLFFALSDPRNILRVNSEVLESLTKKENVKTYTTEQVERVTKHMEATRPYLDNQLKIDDLAQQVSLSPKLLSNLINREFDINFFEYINSYRLKEVSSYLSNSEMDDQSIIELAFLAGYNSKSSFNRLFKLDTGKTPSQFRKER
;
A
#
# COMPACT_ATOMS: atom_id res chain seq x y z
N MET A 1 40.46 23.38 16.48
CA MET A 1 39.37 22.38 16.39
C MET A 1 38.46 22.79 15.26
N THR A 2 38.50 22.07 14.14
CA THR A 2 37.53 22.27 13.06
C THR A 2 36.19 21.78 13.57
N THR A 3 35.28 22.70 13.83
CA THR A 3 33.90 22.35 14.18
C THR A 3 33.31 21.65 12.97
N VAL A 4 33.07 20.34 13.07
CA VAL A 4 32.31 19.60 12.07
C VAL A 4 30.89 20.15 12.18
N LEU A 5 30.46 20.94 11.16
CA LEU A 5 29.14 21.57 11.14
C LEU A 5 27.99 20.54 11.01
N PHE A 6 28.26 19.41 10.37
CA PHE A 6 27.30 18.34 10.12
C PHE A 6 27.96 16.98 10.29
N ASN A 7 27.27 16.07 10.94
CA ASN A 7 27.68 14.67 11.00
C ASN A 7 27.11 13.89 9.77
N SER A 8 27.53 12.64 9.57
CA SER A 8 27.06 11.81 8.45
C SER A 8 25.54 11.56 8.46
N HIS A 9 24.92 11.57 9.63
CA HIS A 9 23.49 11.34 9.82
C HIS A 9 22.69 12.58 9.44
N ASP A 10 23.19 13.77 9.76
CA ASP A 10 22.61 15.04 9.31
C ASP A 10 22.58 15.14 7.79
N ILE A 11 23.65 14.67 7.12
CA ILE A 11 23.72 14.64 5.65
C ILE A 11 22.63 13.72 5.08
N VAL A 12 22.42 12.54 5.67
CA VAL A 12 21.36 11.61 5.23
C VAL A 12 19.99 12.26 5.34
N LEU A 13 19.69 12.92 6.47
CA LEU A 13 18.41 13.62 6.68
C LEU A 13 18.23 14.79 5.69
N LEU A 14 19.30 15.55 5.40
CA LEU A 14 19.26 16.62 4.40
C LEU A 14 19.01 16.07 2.99
N VAL A 15 19.60 14.92 2.64
CA VAL A 15 19.38 14.26 1.35
C VAL A 15 17.93 13.79 1.25
N VAL A 16 17.40 13.14 2.28
CA VAL A 16 15.97 12.72 2.31
C VAL A 16 15.03 13.93 2.19
N PHE A 17 15.31 14.99 2.97
CA PHE A 17 14.54 16.24 2.88
C PHE A 17 14.53 16.80 1.46
N TYR A 18 15.72 16.98 0.86
CA TYR A 18 15.86 17.56 -0.47
C TYR A 18 15.13 16.73 -1.54
N ILE A 19 15.36 15.42 -1.54
CA ILE A 19 14.73 14.51 -2.50
C ILE A 19 13.22 14.54 -2.36
N CYS A 20 12.69 14.37 -1.14
CA CYS A 20 11.26 14.36 -0.89
C CYS A 20 10.62 15.71 -1.26
N PHE A 21 11.23 16.82 -0.92
CA PHE A 21 10.74 18.16 -1.23
C PHE A 21 10.72 18.43 -2.73
N LEU A 22 11.80 18.11 -3.44
CA LEU A 22 11.90 18.29 -4.90
C LEU A 22 10.82 17.47 -5.63
N PHE A 23 10.70 16.17 -5.31
CA PHE A 23 9.71 15.32 -5.96
C PHE A 23 8.28 15.63 -5.53
N ALA A 24 8.07 16.15 -4.32
CA ALA A 24 6.77 16.68 -3.92
C ALA A 24 6.35 17.87 -4.80
N LEU A 25 7.25 18.82 -5.03
CA LEU A 25 6.98 19.93 -5.94
C LEU A 25 6.68 19.45 -7.36
N ILE A 26 7.47 18.52 -7.91
CA ILE A 26 7.21 17.93 -9.23
C ILE A 26 5.82 17.28 -9.27
N ALA A 27 5.45 16.51 -8.25
CA ALA A 27 4.14 15.86 -8.17
C ALA A 27 2.99 16.87 -8.07
N LEU A 28 3.11 17.89 -7.21
CA LEU A 28 2.07 18.90 -6.99
C LEU A 28 1.86 19.83 -8.18
N PHE A 29 2.93 20.20 -8.88
CA PHE A 29 2.86 21.08 -10.06
C PHE A 29 2.68 20.32 -11.38
N SER A 30 2.62 19.00 -11.37
CA SER A 30 2.35 18.19 -12.56
C SER A 30 0.92 18.44 -13.07
N ARG A 31 0.78 18.99 -14.28
CA ARG A 31 -0.49 19.41 -14.88
C ARG A 31 -1.37 18.25 -15.42
N ARG A 32 -1.33 17.06 -14.88
CA ARG A 32 -2.22 15.97 -15.29
C ARG A 32 -3.62 16.20 -14.71
N LYS A 33 -4.50 16.77 -15.53
CA LYS A 33 -5.84 17.33 -15.20
C LYS A 33 -6.87 16.37 -14.59
N SER A 34 -6.64 15.06 -14.51
CA SER A 34 -7.67 14.10 -14.09
C SER A 34 -7.27 13.20 -12.93
N ASP A 35 -6.10 13.37 -12.34
CA ASP A 35 -5.52 12.38 -11.46
C ASP A 35 -5.12 12.95 -10.11
N SER A 36 -5.90 12.66 -9.07
CA SER A 36 -5.61 13.06 -7.67
C SER A 36 -4.40 12.34 -7.05
N THR A 37 -3.89 11.28 -7.68
CA THR A 37 -2.76 10.49 -7.16
C THR A 37 -1.51 11.33 -7.00
N HIS A 38 -1.23 12.23 -7.96
CA HIS A 38 -0.08 13.12 -7.87
C HIS A 38 -0.17 14.08 -6.69
N LEU A 39 -1.37 14.56 -6.36
CA LEU A 39 -1.60 15.43 -5.21
C LEU A 39 -1.31 14.69 -3.90
N PHE A 40 -1.86 13.48 -3.72
CA PHE A 40 -1.64 12.70 -2.50
C PHE A 40 -0.21 12.18 -2.38
N LEU A 41 0.44 11.81 -3.50
CA LEU A 41 1.87 11.52 -3.51
C LEU A 41 2.69 12.75 -3.09
N GLY A 42 2.38 13.92 -3.65
CA GLY A 42 3.06 15.17 -3.33
C GLY A 42 2.93 15.53 -1.84
N PHE A 43 1.72 15.45 -1.28
CA PHE A 43 1.51 15.70 0.15
C PHE A 43 2.19 14.64 1.04
N PHE A 44 2.17 13.36 0.65
CA PHE A 44 2.91 12.32 1.36
C PHE A 44 4.42 12.60 1.34
N LEU A 45 5.00 12.96 0.20
CA LEU A 45 6.42 13.32 0.12
C LEU A 45 6.75 14.60 0.90
N LEU A 46 5.86 15.61 0.92
CA LEU A 46 6.03 16.78 1.79
C LEU A 46 6.05 16.40 3.27
N SER A 47 5.20 15.45 3.69
CA SER A 47 5.24 14.97 5.08
C SER A 47 6.58 14.27 5.38
N GLN A 48 7.13 13.50 4.44
CA GLN A 48 8.46 12.87 4.60
C GLN A 48 9.58 13.92 4.71
N ALA A 49 9.53 14.97 3.91
CA ALA A 49 10.46 16.09 4.01
C ALA A 49 10.35 16.78 5.37
N ALA A 50 9.13 17.09 5.81
CA ALA A 50 8.90 17.72 7.11
C ALA A 50 9.36 16.84 8.29
N ILE A 51 9.18 15.52 8.23
CA ILE A 51 9.67 14.57 9.23
C ILE A 51 11.21 14.58 9.28
N SER A 52 11.88 14.57 8.11
CA SER A 52 13.35 14.68 8.08
C SER A 52 13.85 16.01 8.66
N ALA A 53 13.15 17.12 8.35
CA ALA A 53 13.45 18.42 8.93
C ALA A 53 13.19 18.45 10.44
N TYR A 54 12.12 17.81 10.93
CA TYR A 54 11.84 17.65 12.36
C TYR A 54 12.94 16.91 13.08
N THR A 55 13.36 15.76 12.56
CA THR A 55 14.43 14.96 13.14
C THR A 55 15.75 15.76 13.18
N LEU A 56 16.03 16.50 12.12
CA LEU A 56 17.23 17.36 12.04
C LEU A 56 17.18 18.52 13.07
N THR A 57 16.02 19.17 13.24
CA THR A 57 15.84 20.24 14.24
C THR A 57 15.87 19.71 15.68
N LEU A 58 15.48 18.44 15.90
CA LEU A 58 15.45 17.86 17.24
C LEU A 58 16.81 17.31 17.68
N TYR A 59 17.54 16.65 16.78
CA TYR A 59 18.78 15.91 17.09
C TYR A 59 20.06 16.47 16.46
N GLY A 60 19.97 17.30 15.43
CA GLY A 60 21.14 17.93 14.81
C GLY A 60 21.64 19.12 15.64
N ASP A 61 22.85 19.05 16.18
CA ASP A 61 23.40 20.05 17.13
C ASP A 61 23.23 21.50 16.63
N THR A 62 23.63 21.76 15.40
CA THR A 62 23.58 23.12 14.81
C THR A 62 22.15 23.58 14.57
N PHE A 63 21.30 22.69 14.04
CA PHE A 63 19.90 22.98 13.73
C PHE A 63 19.07 23.16 14.99
N ASN A 64 19.29 22.31 16.00
CA ASN A 64 18.60 22.40 17.28
C ASN A 64 18.89 23.76 17.97
N ALA A 65 20.16 24.10 18.15
CA ALA A 65 20.55 25.33 18.79
C ALA A 65 19.98 26.58 18.08
N TRP A 66 19.99 26.58 16.75
CA TRP A 66 19.42 27.67 15.96
C TRP A 66 17.90 27.74 16.08
N SER A 67 17.21 26.60 15.94
CA SER A 67 15.74 26.51 15.97
C SER A 67 15.15 26.90 17.32
N VAL A 68 15.74 26.41 18.40
CA VAL A 68 15.33 26.76 19.78
C VAL A 68 15.45 28.28 20.01
N LYS A 69 16.51 28.89 19.49
CA LYS A 69 16.76 30.30 19.70
C LYS A 69 15.89 31.23 18.86
N HIS A 70 15.62 30.89 17.58
CA HIS A 70 15.03 31.81 16.61
C HIS A 70 13.58 31.49 16.26
N VAL A 71 13.21 30.18 16.19
CA VAL A 71 11.90 29.76 15.71
C VAL A 71 11.38 28.53 16.53
N PRO A 72 11.19 28.65 17.84
CA PRO A 72 10.81 27.50 18.68
C PRO A 72 9.48 26.85 18.29
N ALA A 73 8.56 27.60 17.69
CA ALA A 73 7.28 27.05 17.18
C ALA A 73 7.45 26.05 16.03
N ILE A 74 8.63 26.00 15.39
CA ILE A 74 8.89 25.08 14.28
C ILE A 74 8.78 23.61 14.71
N PHE A 75 9.11 23.28 15.95
CA PHE A 75 9.00 21.93 16.48
C PHE A 75 7.55 21.42 16.44
N ALA A 76 6.59 22.22 16.91
CA ALA A 76 5.18 21.86 16.84
C ALA A 76 4.67 21.82 15.40
N LEU A 77 5.13 22.72 14.53
CA LEU A 77 4.72 22.70 13.12
C LEU A 77 5.20 21.44 12.40
N LEU A 78 6.49 21.11 12.51
CA LEU A 78 7.07 19.95 11.83
C LEU A 78 6.57 18.63 12.42
N GLU A 79 6.31 18.56 13.73
CA GLU A 79 5.72 17.41 14.41
C GLU A 79 4.37 17.01 13.82
N SER A 80 3.56 17.98 13.34
CA SER A 80 2.28 17.70 12.69
C SER A 80 2.39 16.73 11.51
N ALA A 81 3.55 16.71 10.82
CA ALA A 81 3.80 15.82 9.70
C ALA A 81 3.81 14.33 10.11
N LEU A 82 4.26 14.01 11.33
CA LEU A 82 4.24 12.66 11.88
C LEU A 82 2.80 12.13 12.07
N TRP A 83 1.85 13.03 12.35
CA TRP A 83 0.44 12.68 12.48
C TRP A 83 -0.29 12.61 11.13
N LEU A 84 0.20 13.35 10.13
CA LEU A 84 -0.35 13.38 8.78
C LEU A 84 0.15 12.24 7.88
N GLU A 85 1.33 11.71 8.14
CA GLU A 85 2.00 10.71 7.30
C GLU A 85 1.11 9.50 7.00
N GLY A 86 0.51 8.89 8.03
CA GLY A 86 -0.35 7.73 7.90
C GLY A 86 -1.59 7.97 7.05
N PRO A 87 -2.43 8.98 7.36
CA PRO A 87 -3.56 9.37 6.52
C PRO A 87 -3.17 9.66 5.06
N LEU A 88 -2.06 10.38 4.83
CA LEU A 88 -1.60 10.70 3.48
C LEU A 88 -1.13 9.46 2.70
N LEU A 89 -0.45 8.52 3.36
CA LEU A 89 -0.11 7.22 2.77
C LEU A 89 -1.37 6.47 2.33
N LEU A 90 -2.39 6.39 3.19
CA LEU A 90 -3.64 5.70 2.87
C LEU A 90 -4.37 6.37 1.70
N LEU A 91 -4.43 7.70 1.67
CA LEU A 91 -5.04 8.45 0.57
C LEU A 91 -4.26 8.25 -0.74
N TYR A 92 -2.93 8.24 -0.68
CA TYR A 92 -2.09 7.93 -1.83
C TYR A 92 -2.37 6.51 -2.35
N VAL A 93 -2.39 5.50 -1.49
CA VAL A 93 -2.70 4.11 -1.86
C VAL A 93 -4.08 4.00 -2.51
N ARG A 94 -5.11 4.63 -1.93
CA ARG A 94 -6.46 4.62 -2.49
C ARG A 94 -6.52 5.29 -3.86
N SER A 95 -5.88 6.45 -4.01
CA SER A 95 -5.85 7.18 -5.27
C SER A 95 -5.04 6.47 -6.37
N ALA A 96 -4.04 5.66 -5.98
CA ALA A 96 -3.28 4.85 -6.91
C ALA A 96 -4.08 3.64 -7.43
N LEU A 97 -4.95 3.06 -6.61
CA LEU A 97 -5.73 1.87 -6.96
C LEU A 97 -7.06 2.18 -7.64
N TYR A 98 -7.73 3.27 -7.25
CA TYR A 98 -9.07 3.60 -7.72
C TYR A 98 -9.09 4.89 -8.56
N GLN A 99 -9.89 4.89 -9.63
CA GLN A 99 -10.02 6.06 -10.51
C GLN A 99 -10.68 7.26 -9.81
N GLN A 100 -11.63 6.98 -8.92
CA GLN A 100 -12.34 8.00 -8.15
C GLN A 100 -12.29 7.66 -6.67
N LEU A 101 -12.00 8.68 -5.87
CA LEU A 101 -12.01 8.54 -4.41
C LEU A 101 -13.43 8.80 -3.90
N HIS A 102 -14.09 7.75 -3.43
CA HIS A 102 -15.37 7.86 -2.74
C HIS A 102 -15.12 7.84 -1.24
N PHE A 103 -15.42 8.97 -0.58
CA PHE A 103 -15.31 9.07 0.88
C PHE A 103 -16.53 8.41 1.54
N LYS A 104 -16.26 7.46 2.42
CA LYS A 104 -17.27 6.75 3.23
C LYS A 104 -17.36 7.38 4.63
N LYS A 105 -18.46 7.09 5.36
CA LYS A 105 -18.65 7.62 6.72
C LYS A 105 -17.48 7.34 7.67
N HIS A 106 -16.80 6.21 7.54
CA HIS A 106 -15.65 5.88 8.37
C HIS A 106 -14.36 6.64 7.99
N ASP A 107 -14.35 7.35 6.86
CA ASP A 107 -13.18 8.13 6.44
C ASP A 107 -12.96 9.39 7.30
N PHE A 108 -13.93 9.76 8.18
CA PHE A 108 -13.67 10.77 9.21
C PHE A 108 -12.49 10.37 10.13
N LEU A 109 -12.18 9.08 10.26
CA LEU A 109 -11.01 8.58 11.00
C LEU A 109 -9.68 9.08 10.42
N LEU A 110 -9.65 9.54 9.17
CA LEU A 110 -8.48 10.21 8.59
C LEU A 110 -8.12 11.52 9.31
N LEU A 111 -9.10 12.18 9.93
CA LEU A 111 -8.91 13.42 10.69
C LEU A 111 -8.51 13.16 12.15
N LEU A 112 -8.72 11.92 12.64
CA LEU A 112 -8.48 11.58 14.04
C LEU A 112 -7.06 11.90 14.52
N PRO A 113 -5.98 11.60 13.75
CA PRO A 113 -4.62 11.94 14.16
C PRO A 113 -4.43 13.46 14.39
N LEU A 114 -4.97 14.28 13.49
CA LEU A 114 -4.90 15.75 13.64
C LEU A 114 -5.70 16.25 14.85
N ILE A 115 -6.86 15.66 15.11
CA ILE A 115 -7.68 16.00 16.28
C ILE A 115 -6.92 15.66 17.57
N ILE A 116 -6.33 14.45 17.64
CA ILE A 116 -5.51 14.03 18.79
C ILE A 116 -4.34 14.99 18.98
N TYR A 117 -3.62 15.31 17.90
CA TYR A 117 -2.52 16.25 17.96
C TYR A 117 -2.96 17.66 18.44
N GLY A 118 -4.06 18.17 17.92
CA GLY A 118 -4.64 19.44 18.36
C GLY A 118 -5.01 19.45 19.86
N ILE A 119 -5.58 18.35 20.36
CA ILE A 119 -5.86 18.18 21.79
C ILE A 119 -4.57 18.20 22.61
N VAL A 120 -3.53 17.49 22.16
CA VAL A 120 -2.22 17.51 22.85
C VAL A 120 -1.65 18.93 22.93
N LEU A 121 -1.68 19.68 21.83
CA LEU A 121 -1.21 21.07 21.83
C LEU A 121 -1.99 21.96 22.81
N ILE A 122 -3.32 21.79 22.87
CA ILE A 122 -4.19 22.53 23.81
C ILE A 122 -3.84 22.16 25.25
N VAL A 123 -3.70 20.86 25.55
CA VAL A 123 -3.34 20.38 26.89
C VAL A 123 -1.97 20.92 27.31
N VAL A 124 -0.98 20.79 26.42
CA VAL A 124 0.37 21.34 26.65
C VAL A 124 0.31 22.85 26.95
N LYS A 125 -0.47 23.61 26.18
CA LYS A 125 -0.64 25.05 26.42
C LYS A 125 -1.29 25.37 27.75
N ILE A 126 -2.30 24.61 28.18
CA ILE A 126 -3.00 24.83 29.45
C ILE A 126 -2.12 24.43 30.65
N THR A 127 -1.33 23.37 30.53
CA THR A 127 -0.50 22.85 31.63
C THR A 127 0.85 23.58 31.78
N SER A 128 1.27 24.29 30.73
CA SER A 128 2.54 25.02 30.74
C SER A 128 2.42 26.32 31.52
N ALA A 129 3.23 26.46 32.55
CA ALA A 129 3.29 27.68 33.37
C ALA A 129 4.25 28.75 32.80
N ALA A 130 4.90 28.48 31.68
CA ALA A 130 5.98 29.30 31.14
C ALA A 130 5.49 30.24 30.03
N GLU A 131 5.59 31.56 30.28
CA GLU A 131 5.18 32.61 29.34
C GLU A 131 6.14 32.82 28.13
N GLN A 132 7.32 32.18 28.07
CA GLN A 132 8.38 32.64 27.13
C GLN A 132 9.08 31.58 26.27
N THR A 133 8.86 30.32 26.48
CA THR A 133 9.47 29.27 25.61
C THR A 133 8.35 28.47 24.98
N SER A 134 8.54 27.97 23.78
CA SER A 134 7.56 27.09 23.16
C SER A 134 7.17 25.98 24.14
N ASP A 135 5.94 26.05 24.66
CA ASP A 135 5.40 25.09 25.63
C ASP A 135 5.58 23.64 25.16
N PHE A 136 5.58 23.45 23.83
CA PHE A 136 5.79 22.16 23.20
C PHE A 136 7.23 21.63 23.39
N LEU A 137 8.27 22.49 23.39
CA LEU A 137 9.65 22.04 23.68
C LEU A 137 9.81 21.59 25.14
N VAL A 138 9.10 22.21 26.06
CA VAL A 138 9.07 21.77 27.47
C VAL A 138 8.40 20.40 27.56
N PHE A 139 7.29 20.21 26.85
CA PHE A 139 6.62 18.91 26.77
C PHE A 139 7.53 17.82 26.19
N LEU A 140 8.28 18.09 25.10
CA LEU A 140 9.22 17.14 24.51
C LEU A 140 10.37 16.70 25.43
N ARG A 141 10.57 17.41 26.55
CA ARG A 141 11.56 17.07 27.58
C ARG A 141 10.94 16.47 28.84
N SER A 142 9.62 16.27 28.86
CA SER A 142 8.89 15.70 29.99
C SER A 142 8.91 14.18 29.98
N ASP A 143 8.67 13.55 31.12
CA ASP A 143 8.56 12.10 31.27
C ASP A 143 7.33 11.52 30.51
N TYR A 144 6.38 12.38 30.13
CA TYR A 144 5.17 11.97 29.40
C TYR A 144 5.41 11.80 27.89
N VAL A 145 6.53 12.30 27.35
CA VAL A 145 6.80 12.26 25.91
C VAL A 145 6.83 10.84 25.38
N GLN A 146 7.37 9.88 26.14
CA GLN A 146 7.42 8.46 25.72
C GLN A 146 6.03 7.89 25.43
N TYR A 147 5.03 8.17 26.28
CA TYR A 147 3.64 7.70 26.06
C TYR A 147 3.01 8.35 24.84
N TYR A 148 3.30 9.61 24.63
CA TYR A 148 2.88 10.35 23.44
C TYR A 148 3.48 9.76 22.15
N GLU A 149 4.77 9.41 22.17
CA GLU A 149 5.45 8.79 21.04
C GLU A 149 4.90 7.40 20.72
N HIS A 150 4.61 6.58 21.73
CA HIS A 150 3.93 5.31 21.55
C HIS A 150 2.56 5.49 20.89
N LEU A 151 1.72 6.40 21.40
CA LEU A 151 0.41 6.68 20.82
C LEU A 151 0.51 7.11 19.36
N ARG A 152 1.43 8.01 19.05
CA ARG A 152 1.69 8.48 17.69
C ARG A 152 2.13 7.36 16.76
N ASN A 153 3.08 6.51 17.18
CA ASN A 153 3.58 5.43 16.35
C ASN A 153 2.55 4.33 16.12
N ILE A 154 1.75 3.99 17.12
CA ILE A 154 0.61 3.07 16.98
C ILE A 154 -0.40 3.63 15.96
N ALA A 155 -0.72 4.93 16.03
CA ALA A 155 -1.59 5.58 15.06
C ALA A 155 -1.01 5.49 13.64
N ARG A 156 0.28 5.79 13.45
CA ARG A 156 0.98 5.68 12.15
C ARG A 156 0.94 4.25 11.60
N ALA A 157 1.28 3.26 12.43
CA ALA A 157 1.26 1.84 12.06
C ALA A 157 -0.15 1.38 11.66
N SER A 158 -1.20 1.82 12.36
CA SER A 158 -2.58 1.44 12.07
C SER A 158 -3.03 1.89 10.67
N PHE A 159 -2.62 3.08 10.22
CA PHE A 159 -2.87 3.53 8.84
C PHE A 159 -2.10 2.70 7.80
N GLY A 160 -0.88 2.26 8.10
CA GLY A 160 -0.13 1.33 7.26
C GLY A 160 -0.87 -0.01 7.10
N VAL A 161 -1.37 -0.56 8.20
CA VAL A 161 -2.19 -1.79 8.17
C VAL A 161 -3.47 -1.56 7.37
N TRP A 162 -4.15 -0.42 7.54
CA TRP A 162 -5.34 -0.07 6.76
C TRP A 162 -5.03 0.03 5.26
N ALA A 163 -3.91 0.65 4.89
CA ALA A 163 -3.44 0.69 3.51
C ALA A 163 -3.21 -0.73 2.93
N LEU A 164 -2.60 -1.63 3.71
CA LEU A 164 -2.39 -3.03 3.30
C LEU A 164 -3.72 -3.79 3.13
N ILE A 165 -4.68 -3.59 4.04
CA ILE A 165 -6.04 -4.16 3.91
C ILE A 165 -6.72 -3.62 2.64
N THR A 166 -6.54 -2.33 2.33
CA THR A 166 -7.08 -1.71 1.11
C THR A 166 -6.49 -2.38 -0.15
N ILE A 167 -5.18 -2.62 -0.19
CA ILE A 167 -4.52 -3.33 -1.30
C ILE A 167 -5.05 -4.76 -1.44
N ARG A 168 -5.20 -5.49 -0.33
CA ARG A 168 -5.76 -6.86 -0.34
C ARG A 168 -7.21 -6.87 -0.82
N GLY A 169 -8.02 -5.94 -0.35
CA GLY A 169 -9.42 -5.79 -0.81
C GLY A 169 -9.49 -5.51 -2.31
N TYR A 170 -8.61 -4.64 -2.82
CA TYR A 170 -8.50 -4.38 -4.25
C TYR A 170 -8.13 -5.64 -5.05
N GLN A 171 -7.19 -6.48 -4.56
CA GLN A 171 -6.83 -7.74 -5.22
C GLN A 171 -8.02 -8.71 -5.34
N ASN A 172 -8.74 -8.90 -4.23
CA ASN A 172 -9.91 -9.78 -4.21
C ASN A 172 -10.98 -9.30 -5.18
N ASN A 173 -11.15 -7.98 -5.27
CA ASN A 173 -12.13 -7.37 -6.17
C ASN A 173 -11.71 -7.49 -7.64
N LEU A 174 -10.41 -7.42 -7.96
CA LEU A 174 -9.92 -7.68 -9.31
C LEU A 174 -10.24 -9.10 -9.79
N ALA A 175 -10.14 -10.10 -8.93
CA ALA A 175 -10.50 -11.48 -9.25
C ALA A 175 -11.99 -11.68 -9.55
N GLN A 176 -12.86 -10.74 -9.13
CA GLN A 176 -14.29 -10.74 -9.50
C GLN A 176 -14.55 -10.12 -10.89
N ALA A 177 -13.61 -9.32 -11.41
CA ALA A 177 -13.83 -8.53 -12.61
C ALA A 177 -12.95 -8.93 -13.80
N TYR A 178 -11.80 -9.52 -13.56
CA TYR A 178 -10.77 -9.79 -14.58
C TYR A 178 -10.36 -11.26 -14.63
N ALA A 179 -10.26 -11.81 -15.84
CA ALA A 179 -9.76 -13.19 -16.06
C ALA A 179 -8.25 -13.32 -15.78
N ASN A 180 -7.49 -12.22 -15.84
CA ASN A 180 -6.05 -12.18 -15.55
C ASN A 180 -5.69 -11.01 -14.64
N PRO A 181 -6.07 -11.01 -13.34
CA PRO A 181 -5.76 -9.94 -12.40
C PRO A 181 -4.26 -9.77 -12.12
N GLU A 182 -3.44 -10.77 -12.43
CA GLU A 182 -1.99 -10.73 -12.24
C GLU A 182 -1.26 -9.86 -13.28
N SER A 183 -1.93 -9.46 -14.36
CA SER A 183 -1.38 -8.49 -15.33
C SER A 183 -1.21 -7.09 -14.71
N VAL A 184 -1.84 -6.84 -13.57
CA VAL A 184 -1.77 -5.57 -12.84
C VAL A 184 -0.61 -5.59 -11.85
N ASN A 185 0.44 -4.86 -12.15
CA ASN A 185 1.61 -4.80 -11.27
C ASN A 185 1.44 -3.78 -10.15
N TYR A 186 0.98 -4.22 -8.98
CA TYR A 186 0.94 -3.44 -7.73
C TYR A 186 1.94 -3.95 -6.68
N ALA A 187 2.87 -4.82 -7.07
CA ALA A 187 3.87 -5.39 -6.15
C ALA A 187 4.71 -4.31 -5.47
N TRP A 188 5.05 -3.26 -6.21
CA TRP A 188 5.79 -2.12 -5.67
C TRP A 188 4.99 -1.36 -4.58
N LEU A 189 3.67 -1.23 -4.74
CA LEU A 189 2.81 -0.57 -3.76
C LEU A 189 2.72 -1.38 -2.46
N LYS A 190 2.66 -2.72 -2.58
CA LYS A 190 2.79 -3.62 -1.42
C LYS A 190 4.14 -3.49 -0.75
N LEU A 191 5.22 -3.45 -1.54
CA LEU A 191 6.58 -3.28 -1.02
C LEU A 191 6.70 -1.97 -0.23
N LEU A 192 6.18 -0.86 -0.78
CA LEU A 192 6.15 0.43 -0.12
C LEU A 192 5.41 0.36 1.23
N VAL A 193 4.16 -0.12 1.22
CA VAL A 193 3.34 -0.19 2.44
C VAL A 193 3.92 -1.16 3.46
N SER A 194 4.44 -2.32 3.01
CA SER A 194 5.08 -3.29 3.90
C SER A 194 6.38 -2.74 4.50
N GLY A 195 7.19 -2.03 3.71
CA GLY A 195 8.39 -1.35 4.19
C GLY A 195 8.07 -0.25 5.19
N TYR A 196 7.02 0.53 4.93
CA TYR A 196 6.52 1.53 5.87
C TYR A 196 6.10 0.89 7.22
N ILE A 197 5.31 -0.18 7.19
CA ILE A 197 4.89 -0.89 8.41
C ILE A 197 6.11 -1.44 9.16
N LEU A 198 7.07 -2.03 8.44
CA LEU A 198 8.30 -2.56 9.05
C LEU A 198 9.09 -1.48 9.77
N LEU A 199 9.24 -0.28 9.17
CA LEU A 199 9.89 0.85 9.83
C LEU A 199 9.12 1.31 11.07
N ARG A 200 7.77 1.37 11.02
CA ARG A 200 6.97 1.73 12.21
C ARG A 200 7.07 0.68 13.32
N LEU A 201 7.11 -0.60 12.97
CA LEU A 201 7.33 -1.68 13.95
C LEU A 201 8.74 -1.63 14.54
N TRP A 202 9.75 -1.27 13.75
CA TRP A 202 11.11 -1.03 14.24
C TRP A 202 11.13 0.12 15.25
N THR A 203 10.54 1.27 14.89
CA THR A 203 10.45 2.44 15.77
C THR A 203 9.76 2.11 17.09
N GLU A 204 8.62 1.45 17.03
CA GLU A 204 7.89 1.03 18.23
C GLU A 204 8.68 0.02 19.05
N GLY A 205 9.34 -0.93 18.39
CA GLY A 205 10.14 -1.96 19.04
C GLY A 205 11.29 -1.38 19.89
N TYR A 206 12.03 -0.42 19.33
CA TYR A 206 13.13 0.18 20.11
C TYR A 206 12.61 1.13 21.21
N LEU A 207 11.48 1.82 21.01
CA LEU A 207 10.85 2.64 22.04
C LEU A 207 10.37 1.77 23.22
N VAL A 208 9.72 0.64 22.94
CA VAL A 208 9.33 -0.33 23.98
C VAL A 208 10.55 -0.85 24.70
N LEU A 209 11.62 -1.21 23.97
CA LEU A 209 12.87 -1.65 24.56
C LEU A 209 13.47 -0.57 25.47
N TYR A 210 13.54 0.67 25.01
CA TYR A 210 14.01 1.81 25.80
C TYR A 210 13.18 1.99 27.09
N THR A 211 11.85 1.97 26.98
CA THR A 211 10.92 2.12 28.11
C THR A 211 11.13 1.01 29.16
N LEU A 212 11.25 -0.24 28.70
CA LEU A 212 11.49 -1.38 29.60
C LEU A 212 12.86 -1.30 30.27
N VAL A 213 13.90 -1.01 29.51
CA VAL A 213 15.27 -0.92 30.03
C VAL A 213 15.41 0.26 31.01
N SER A 214 14.80 1.40 30.70
CA SER A 214 14.80 2.58 31.58
C SER A 214 14.04 2.35 32.90
N ALA A 215 13.03 1.49 32.89
CA ALA A 215 12.30 1.10 34.11
C ALA A 215 13.05 0.08 35.00
N LEU A 216 13.95 -0.71 34.39
CA LEU A 216 14.64 -1.81 35.09
C LEU A 216 16.07 -1.47 35.54
N LEU A 217 16.75 -0.55 34.81
CA LEU A 217 18.16 -0.24 35.07
C LEU A 217 18.34 1.15 35.69
N PRO A 218 19.34 1.30 36.59
CA PRO A 218 19.73 2.62 37.07
C PRO A 218 20.16 3.54 35.93
N SER A 219 19.94 4.84 36.07
CA SER A 219 20.26 5.86 35.06
C SER A 219 21.75 5.84 34.63
N ALA A 220 22.67 5.53 35.54
CA ALA A 220 24.08 5.38 35.25
C ALA A 220 24.38 4.21 34.28
N THR A 221 23.67 3.11 34.39
CA THR A 221 23.81 1.95 33.49
C THR A 221 23.12 2.23 32.15
N LEU A 222 21.97 2.92 32.17
CA LEU A 222 21.25 3.33 30.98
C LEU A 222 22.09 4.24 30.09
N ALA A 223 22.89 5.13 30.67
CA ALA A 223 23.79 6.02 29.95
C ALA A 223 24.91 5.32 29.16
N LEU A 224 25.18 4.04 29.45
CA LEU A 224 26.15 3.22 28.72
C LEU A 224 25.56 2.59 27.45
N ILE A 225 24.25 2.61 27.29
CA ILE A 225 23.54 2.01 26.14
C ILE A 225 23.21 3.13 25.14
N ASP A 226 23.80 3.06 23.96
CA ASP A 226 23.51 4.05 22.91
C ASP A 226 22.24 3.67 22.12
N PHE A 227 21.08 4.12 22.60
CA PHE A 227 19.80 3.96 21.90
C PHE A 227 19.70 4.83 20.64
N ASN A 228 20.55 5.85 20.47
CA ASN A 228 20.53 6.70 19.27
C ASN A 228 20.87 5.89 18.03
N LEU A 229 21.71 4.86 18.15
CA LEU A 229 22.05 3.96 17.04
C LEU A 229 20.80 3.29 16.44
N LEU A 230 19.82 2.92 17.27
CA LEU A 230 18.56 2.30 16.82
C LEU A 230 17.67 3.29 16.08
N GLY A 231 17.66 4.56 16.51
CA GLY A 231 16.95 5.65 15.80
C GLY A 231 17.61 5.99 14.46
N ILE A 232 18.93 5.90 14.37
CA ILE A 232 19.67 6.12 13.13
C ILE A 232 19.27 5.11 12.04
N ILE A 233 19.06 3.84 12.40
CA ILE A 233 18.59 2.79 11.47
C ILE A 233 17.26 3.18 10.81
N GLU A 234 16.35 3.82 11.55
CA GLU A 234 15.09 4.34 10.99
C GLU A 234 15.33 5.35 9.88
N ASN A 235 16.25 6.30 10.07
CA ASN A 235 16.55 7.34 9.09
C ASN A 235 17.12 6.76 7.78
N TYR A 236 18.02 5.78 7.86
CA TYR A 236 18.54 5.07 6.68
C TYR A 236 17.49 4.20 6.02
N GLY A 237 16.63 3.53 6.81
CA GLY A 237 15.49 2.79 6.31
C GLY A 237 14.50 3.68 5.56
N GLN A 238 14.25 4.90 6.05
CA GLN A 238 13.42 5.90 5.38
C GLN A 238 14.04 6.34 4.04
N LEU A 239 15.36 6.57 3.99
CA LEU A 239 16.06 6.88 2.74
C LEU A 239 15.86 5.77 1.71
N LEU A 240 16.04 4.51 2.10
CA LEU A 240 15.83 3.36 1.21
C LEU A 240 14.38 3.27 0.74
N LEU A 241 13.40 3.45 1.63
CA LEU A 241 11.98 3.39 1.30
C LEU A 241 11.58 4.48 0.30
N VAL A 242 12.02 5.73 0.53
CA VAL A 242 11.75 6.86 -0.37
C VAL A 242 12.44 6.65 -1.72
N SER A 243 13.68 6.18 -1.73
CA SER A 243 14.42 5.88 -2.96
C SER A 243 13.73 4.78 -3.78
N ALA A 244 13.26 3.72 -3.13
CA ALA A 244 12.47 2.66 -3.77
C ALA A 244 11.15 3.20 -4.34
N LEU A 245 10.42 4.02 -3.57
CA LEU A 245 9.19 4.67 -4.04
C LEU A 245 9.43 5.47 -5.33
N LEU A 246 10.47 6.31 -5.32
CA LEU A 246 10.78 7.16 -6.47
C LEU A 246 11.23 6.33 -7.68
N PHE A 247 12.05 5.32 -7.46
CA PHE A 247 12.48 4.40 -8.52
C PHE A 247 11.27 3.75 -9.21
N PHE A 248 10.33 3.19 -8.45
CA PHE A 248 9.15 2.56 -9.02
C PHE A 248 8.15 3.57 -9.60
N ALA A 249 8.00 4.74 -8.99
CA ALA A 249 7.14 5.79 -9.52
C ALA A 249 7.62 6.34 -10.87
N LEU A 250 8.95 6.37 -11.10
CA LEU A 250 9.55 6.82 -12.35
C LEU A 250 9.66 5.71 -13.39
N SER A 251 9.88 4.44 -12.97
CA SER A 251 10.16 3.33 -13.89
C SER A 251 8.95 2.91 -14.72
N ASP A 252 7.73 2.94 -14.19
CA ASP A 252 6.53 2.64 -14.98
C ASP A 252 5.23 3.18 -14.36
N PRO A 253 4.82 4.40 -14.70
CA PRO A 253 3.58 5.00 -14.19
C PRO A 253 2.30 4.40 -14.80
N ARG A 254 2.39 3.49 -15.81
CA ARG A 254 1.24 2.99 -16.57
C ARG A 254 0.73 1.63 -16.09
N ASN A 255 1.46 0.94 -15.21
CA ASN A 255 1.20 -0.45 -14.85
C ASN A 255 0.13 -0.67 -13.77
N ILE A 256 -0.50 0.37 -13.24
CA ILE A 256 -1.66 0.19 -12.38
C ILE A 256 -2.92 0.36 -13.21
N LEU A 257 -3.63 -0.74 -13.47
CA LEU A 257 -5.00 -0.69 -13.95
C LEU A 257 -5.87 -0.07 -12.84
N ARG A 258 -6.23 1.20 -12.99
CA ARG A 258 -7.17 1.83 -12.08
C ARG A 258 -8.56 1.38 -12.43
N VAL A 259 -9.21 0.77 -11.48
CA VAL A 259 -10.57 0.27 -11.65
C VAL A 259 -11.56 1.31 -11.12
N ASN A 260 -12.69 1.43 -11.79
CA ASN A 260 -13.80 2.23 -11.26
C ASN A 260 -14.32 1.55 -9.98
N SER A 261 -14.22 2.26 -8.85
CA SER A 261 -14.66 1.76 -7.55
C SER A 261 -16.15 1.41 -7.52
N GLU A 262 -16.99 2.11 -8.30
CA GLU A 262 -18.44 1.84 -8.36
C GLU A 262 -18.71 0.49 -9.01
N VAL A 263 -18.00 0.13 -10.07
CA VAL A 263 -18.14 -1.18 -10.72
C VAL A 263 -17.73 -2.28 -9.75
N LEU A 264 -16.57 -2.16 -9.11
CA LEU A 264 -16.11 -3.12 -8.12
C LEU A 264 -17.04 -3.24 -6.91
N GLU A 265 -17.54 -2.13 -6.36
CA GLU A 265 -18.51 -2.15 -5.27
C GLU A 265 -19.85 -2.76 -5.71
N SER A 266 -20.28 -2.55 -6.96
CA SER A 266 -21.50 -3.18 -7.49
C SER A 266 -21.36 -4.69 -7.56
N LEU A 267 -20.19 -5.21 -7.90
CA LEU A 267 -19.92 -6.65 -7.97
C LEU A 267 -19.79 -7.31 -6.59
N THR A 268 -19.31 -6.56 -5.58
CA THR A 268 -19.04 -7.11 -4.24
C THR A 268 -20.17 -6.90 -3.24
N LYS A 269 -21.13 -5.99 -3.48
CA LYS A 269 -22.30 -5.81 -2.62
C LYS A 269 -23.16 -7.07 -2.62
N LYS A 270 -23.22 -7.74 -1.47
CA LYS A 270 -24.23 -8.78 -1.17
C LYS A 270 -25.61 -8.13 -0.99
N GLU A 271 -26.20 -7.61 -2.05
CA GLU A 271 -27.62 -7.29 -2.04
C GLU A 271 -28.42 -8.56 -2.26
N ASN A 272 -29.65 -8.60 -1.75
CA ASN A 272 -30.65 -9.61 -2.10
C ASN A 272 -31.04 -9.44 -3.58
N VAL A 273 -30.12 -9.84 -4.46
CA VAL A 273 -30.29 -9.72 -5.91
C VAL A 273 -31.23 -10.82 -6.38
N LYS A 274 -32.04 -10.46 -7.36
CA LYS A 274 -32.92 -11.37 -8.09
C LYS A 274 -32.24 -12.71 -8.32
N THR A 275 -32.90 -13.78 -7.89
CA THR A 275 -32.45 -15.14 -8.12
C THR A 275 -32.28 -15.33 -9.64
N TYR A 276 -31.10 -15.76 -10.08
CA TYR A 276 -30.85 -16.13 -11.48
C TYR A 276 -31.66 -17.41 -11.80
N THR A 277 -32.01 -17.60 -13.08
CA THR A 277 -32.75 -18.78 -13.52
C THR A 277 -31.81 -19.87 -14.03
N THR A 278 -32.26 -21.13 -14.02
CA THR A 278 -31.53 -22.25 -14.61
C THR A 278 -31.23 -22.02 -16.09
N GLU A 279 -32.12 -21.39 -16.83
CA GLU A 279 -31.93 -20.99 -18.22
C GLU A 279 -30.75 -20.02 -18.38
N GLN A 280 -30.53 -19.10 -17.45
CA GLN A 280 -29.39 -18.18 -17.47
C GLN A 280 -28.07 -18.91 -17.21
N VAL A 281 -28.04 -19.91 -16.32
CA VAL A 281 -26.89 -20.76 -16.07
C VAL A 281 -26.55 -21.55 -17.33
N GLU A 282 -27.53 -22.22 -17.95
CA GLU A 282 -27.32 -22.97 -19.19
C GLU A 282 -26.85 -22.09 -20.34
N ARG A 283 -27.39 -20.85 -20.45
CA ARG A 283 -26.96 -19.88 -21.45
C ARG A 283 -25.49 -19.52 -21.31
N VAL A 284 -25.01 -19.23 -20.08
CA VAL A 284 -23.62 -18.92 -19.80
C VAL A 284 -22.73 -20.12 -20.13
N THR A 285 -23.06 -21.32 -19.64
CA THR A 285 -22.28 -22.54 -19.86
C THR A 285 -22.18 -22.88 -21.35
N LYS A 286 -23.33 -22.87 -22.06
CA LYS A 286 -23.37 -23.13 -23.50
C LYS A 286 -22.57 -22.10 -24.30
N HIS A 287 -22.61 -20.83 -23.91
CA HIS A 287 -21.81 -19.76 -24.53
C HIS A 287 -20.32 -20.01 -24.33
N MET A 288 -19.88 -20.35 -23.10
CA MET A 288 -18.48 -20.66 -22.79
C MET A 288 -17.94 -21.81 -23.63
N GLU A 289 -18.75 -22.86 -23.89
CA GLU A 289 -18.35 -24.01 -24.70
C GLU A 289 -18.35 -23.70 -26.19
N ALA A 290 -19.36 -22.96 -26.68
CA ALA A 290 -19.54 -22.73 -28.11
C ALA A 290 -18.59 -21.66 -28.67
N THR A 291 -18.37 -20.55 -27.97
CA THR A 291 -17.60 -19.40 -28.45
C THR A 291 -16.21 -19.29 -27.83
N ARG A 292 -15.93 -20.07 -26.76
CA ARG A 292 -14.63 -20.14 -26.06
C ARG A 292 -14.06 -18.76 -25.69
N PRO A 293 -14.83 -17.84 -25.08
CA PRO A 293 -14.39 -16.49 -24.81
C PRO A 293 -13.21 -16.46 -23.82
N TYR A 294 -12.98 -17.55 -23.04
CA TYR A 294 -11.88 -17.69 -22.11
C TYR A 294 -10.49 -17.70 -22.78
N LEU A 295 -10.43 -17.91 -24.10
CA LEU A 295 -9.16 -17.84 -24.86
C LEU A 295 -8.66 -16.39 -25.00
N ASP A 296 -9.53 -15.40 -24.85
CA ASP A 296 -9.10 -14.01 -24.76
C ASP A 296 -8.42 -13.73 -23.42
N ASN A 297 -7.14 -13.37 -23.48
CA ASN A 297 -6.35 -13.09 -22.28
C ASN A 297 -6.73 -11.77 -21.60
N GLN A 298 -7.51 -10.89 -22.24
CA GLN A 298 -7.99 -9.61 -21.69
C GLN A 298 -9.45 -9.65 -21.26
N LEU A 299 -10.12 -10.81 -21.32
CA LEU A 299 -11.52 -10.96 -20.99
C LEU A 299 -11.88 -10.39 -19.60
N LYS A 300 -12.91 -9.55 -19.56
CA LYS A 300 -13.51 -8.99 -18.35
C LYS A 300 -14.91 -9.52 -18.16
N ILE A 301 -15.40 -9.43 -16.94
CA ILE A 301 -16.78 -9.82 -16.63
C ILE A 301 -17.80 -9.01 -17.40
N ASP A 302 -17.52 -7.72 -17.68
CA ASP A 302 -18.38 -6.85 -18.46
C ASP A 302 -18.54 -7.36 -19.90
N ASP A 303 -17.42 -7.82 -20.52
CA ASP A 303 -17.42 -8.35 -21.87
C ASP A 303 -18.24 -9.64 -21.96
N LEU A 304 -18.02 -10.59 -21.02
CA LEU A 304 -18.79 -11.83 -20.98
C LEU A 304 -20.27 -11.56 -20.68
N ALA A 305 -20.58 -10.66 -19.75
CA ALA A 305 -21.95 -10.29 -19.39
C ALA A 305 -22.71 -9.72 -20.60
N GLN A 306 -22.05 -8.87 -21.39
CA GLN A 306 -22.62 -8.35 -22.64
C GLN A 306 -22.92 -9.47 -23.64
N GLN A 307 -21.97 -10.41 -23.84
CA GLN A 307 -22.10 -11.54 -24.77
C GLN A 307 -23.29 -12.44 -24.41
N VAL A 308 -23.54 -12.64 -23.09
CA VAL A 308 -24.64 -13.51 -22.62
C VAL A 308 -25.93 -12.72 -22.27
N SER A 309 -25.98 -11.41 -22.57
CA SER A 309 -27.12 -10.53 -22.29
C SER A 309 -27.55 -10.52 -20.80
N LEU A 310 -26.55 -10.45 -19.91
CA LEU A 310 -26.72 -10.30 -18.46
C LEU A 310 -26.07 -9.00 -17.98
N SER A 311 -26.46 -8.52 -16.80
CA SER A 311 -25.67 -7.48 -16.15
C SER A 311 -24.41 -8.10 -15.51
N PRO A 312 -23.28 -7.38 -15.45
CA PRO A 312 -22.05 -7.88 -14.80
C PRO A 312 -22.28 -8.34 -13.36
N LYS A 313 -23.12 -7.63 -12.61
CA LYS A 313 -23.51 -7.99 -11.25
C LYS A 313 -24.28 -9.32 -11.18
N LEU A 314 -25.21 -9.52 -12.10
CA LEU A 314 -25.99 -10.77 -12.14
C LEU A 314 -25.10 -11.94 -12.53
N LEU A 315 -24.21 -11.76 -13.50
CA LEU A 315 -23.23 -12.78 -13.92
C LEU A 315 -22.27 -13.13 -12.79
N SER A 316 -21.71 -12.12 -12.08
CA SER A 316 -20.85 -12.35 -10.90
C SER A 316 -21.59 -13.16 -9.81
N ASN A 317 -22.84 -12.81 -9.51
CA ASN A 317 -23.64 -13.53 -8.52
C ASN A 317 -23.97 -14.96 -8.96
N LEU A 318 -24.27 -15.17 -10.24
CA LEU A 318 -24.50 -16.49 -10.81
C LEU A 318 -23.26 -17.35 -10.66
N ILE A 319 -22.07 -16.88 -11.08
CA ILE A 319 -20.82 -17.61 -10.97
C ILE A 319 -20.50 -17.95 -9.51
N ASN A 320 -20.57 -16.96 -8.62
CA ASN A 320 -20.24 -17.15 -7.21
C ASN A 320 -21.17 -18.12 -6.47
N ARG A 321 -22.45 -18.18 -6.84
CA ARG A 321 -23.43 -19.01 -6.14
C ARG A 321 -23.61 -20.38 -6.74
N GLU A 322 -23.58 -20.48 -8.08
CA GLU A 322 -23.81 -21.74 -8.77
C GLU A 322 -22.55 -22.62 -8.75
N PHE A 323 -21.39 -22.00 -8.92
CA PHE A 323 -20.12 -22.71 -9.01
C PHE A 323 -19.24 -22.59 -7.75
N ASP A 324 -19.62 -21.74 -6.78
CA ASP A 324 -18.89 -21.43 -5.53
C ASP A 324 -17.45 -20.93 -5.77
N ILE A 325 -17.23 -20.22 -6.90
CA ILE A 325 -15.95 -19.67 -7.33
C ILE A 325 -16.12 -18.25 -7.85
N ASN A 326 -15.02 -17.47 -7.90
CA ASN A 326 -15.04 -16.13 -8.49
C ASN A 326 -14.83 -16.18 -10.02
N PHE A 327 -14.99 -15.03 -10.71
CA PHE A 327 -14.86 -14.94 -12.16
C PHE A 327 -13.49 -15.41 -12.66
N PHE A 328 -12.40 -15.03 -11.99
CA PHE A 328 -11.05 -15.49 -12.33
C PHE A 328 -10.93 -17.02 -12.29
N GLU A 329 -11.40 -17.64 -11.21
CA GLU A 329 -11.40 -19.09 -11.06
C GLU A 329 -12.30 -19.77 -12.10
N TYR A 330 -13.46 -19.19 -12.37
CA TYR A 330 -14.38 -19.69 -13.40
C TYR A 330 -13.74 -19.72 -14.78
N ILE A 331 -13.12 -18.63 -15.23
CA ILE A 331 -12.43 -18.58 -16.51
C ILE A 331 -11.25 -19.55 -16.55
N ASN A 332 -10.46 -19.59 -15.46
CA ASN A 332 -9.30 -20.48 -15.43
C ASN A 332 -9.66 -21.96 -15.39
N SER A 333 -10.83 -22.37 -14.89
CA SER A 333 -11.29 -23.75 -14.97
C SER A 333 -11.46 -24.22 -16.42
N TYR A 334 -11.92 -23.36 -17.33
CA TYR A 334 -12.00 -23.65 -18.76
C TYR A 334 -10.61 -23.65 -19.42
N ARG A 335 -9.76 -22.67 -19.11
CA ARG A 335 -8.40 -22.58 -19.63
C ARG A 335 -7.54 -23.80 -19.23
N LEU A 336 -7.70 -24.29 -18.00
CA LEU A 336 -6.99 -25.49 -17.53
C LEU A 336 -7.42 -26.73 -18.29
N LYS A 337 -8.73 -26.90 -18.54
CA LYS A 337 -9.25 -27.99 -19.38
C LYS A 337 -8.70 -27.90 -20.79
N GLU A 338 -8.68 -26.72 -21.39
CA GLU A 338 -8.18 -26.49 -22.74
C GLU A 338 -6.69 -26.82 -22.86
N VAL A 339 -5.84 -26.28 -21.98
CA VAL A 339 -4.40 -26.55 -22.01
C VAL A 339 -4.08 -28.02 -21.68
N SER A 340 -4.87 -28.67 -20.82
CA SER A 340 -4.73 -30.09 -20.52
C SER A 340 -5.02 -30.96 -21.77
N SER A 341 -6.04 -30.56 -22.56
CA SER A 341 -6.31 -31.22 -23.85
C SER A 341 -5.17 -31.04 -24.84
N TYR A 342 -4.59 -29.84 -24.94
CA TYR A 342 -3.42 -29.59 -25.79
C TYR A 342 -2.20 -30.40 -25.35
N LEU A 343 -1.92 -30.45 -24.04
CA LEU A 343 -0.80 -31.22 -23.50
C LEU A 343 -0.98 -32.75 -23.68
N SER A 344 -2.22 -33.24 -23.81
CA SER A 344 -2.55 -34.63 -24.07
C SER A 344 -2.55 -34.98 -25.54
N ASN A 345 -2.55 -34.02 -26.46
CA ASN A 345 -2.56 -34.26 -27.91
C ASN A 345 -1.12 -34.35 -28.45
N SER A 346 -0.76 -35.51 -29.03
CA SER A 346 0.55 -35.73 -29.64
C SER A 346 0.85 -34.86 -30.86
N GLU A 347 -0.17 -34.40 -31.57
CA GLU A 347 0.00 -33.45 -32.70
C GLU A 347 0.53 -32.08 -32.27
N MET A 348 0.45 -31.78 -30.96
CA MET A 348 0.92 -30.50 -30.39
C MET A 348 2.31 -30.63 -29.73
N ASP A 349 3.03 -31.71 -29.92
CA ASP A 349 4.32 -31.96 -29.28
C ASP A 349 5.42 -30.99 -29.73
N ASP A 350 5.35 -30.50 -30.94
CA ASP A 350 6.28 -29.49 -31.49
C ASP A 350 6.16 -28.13 -30.82
N GLN A 351 5.05 -27.88 -30.15
CA GLN A 351 4.82 -26.61 -29.45
C GLN A 351 5.32 -26.66 -28.00
N SER A 352 5.94 -25.59 -27.58
CA SER A 352 6.36 -25.46 -26.18
C SER A 352 5.15 -25.35 -25.23
N ILE A 353 5.31 -25.85 -24.01
CA ILE A 353 4.27 -25.77 -22.96
C ILE A 353 3.75 -24.32 -22.73
N ILE A 354 4.64 -23.35 -22.87
CA ILE A 354 4.28 -21.96 -22.67
C ILE A 354 3.47 -21.40 -23.85
N GLU A 355 3.75 -21.80 -25.07
CA GLU A 355 2.95 -21.46 -26.25
C GLU A 355 1.53 -22.03 -26.12
N LEU A 356 1.39 -23.29 -25.72
CA LEU A 356 0.09 -23.90 -25.46
C LEU A 356 -0.70 -23.17 -24.34
N ALA A 357 0.00 -22.74 -23.30
CA ALA A 357 -0.64 -21.96 -22.26
C ALA A 357 -1.14 -20.59 -22.77
N PHE A 358 -0.36 -19.92 -23.63
CA PHE A 358 -0.79 -18.66 -24.25
C PHE A 358 -1.95 -18.85 -25.23
N LEU A 359 -1.97 -19.93 -26.00
CA LEU A 359 -3.10 -20.30 -26.84
C LEU A 359 -4.38 -20.55 -26.03
N ALA A 360 -4.26 -21.08 -24.81
CA ALA A 360 -5.38 -21.27 -23.89
C ALA A 360 -5.79 -19.98 -23.14
N GLY A 361 -5.22 -18.81 -23.47
CA GLY A 361 -5.61 -17.51 -22.93
C GLY A 361 -4.82 -17.08 -21.68
N TYR A 362 -3.76 -17.79 -21.30
CA TYR A 362 -2.83 -17.30 -20.27
C TYR A 362 -1.92 -16.20 -20.83
N ASN A 363 -1.51 -15.26 -19.96
CA ASN A 363 -0.54 -14.21 -20.30
C ASN A 363 0.72 -14.25 -19.41
N SER A 364 0.80 -15.20 -18.47
CA SER A 364 1.89 -15.33 -17.51
C SER A 364 2.25 -16.79 -17.27
N LYS A 365 3.53 -17.14 -17.53
CA LYS A 365 4.09 -18.47 -17.25
C LYS A 365 3.99 -18.84 -15.77
N SER A 366 4.24 -17.90 -14.87
CA SER A 366 4.19 -18.15 -13.43
C SER A 366 2.78 -18.46 -12.95
N SER A 367 1.79 -17.68 -13.41
CA SER A 367 0.39 -17.91 -13.10
C SER A 367 -0.10 -19.25 -13.62
N PHE A 368 0.16 -19.55 -14.88
CA PHE A 368 -0.18 -20.83 -15.48
C PHE A 368 0.41 -22.01 -14.68
N ASN A 369 1.74 -22.03 -14.44
CA ASN A 369 2.38 -23.14 -13.73
C ASN A 369 1.81 -23.34 -12.32
N ARG A 370 1.52 -22.25 -11.61
CA ARG A 370 0.94 -22.28 -10.27
C ARG A 370 -0.48 -22.87 -10.29
N LEU A 371 -1.34 -22.37 -11.18
CA LEU A 371 -2.73 -22.83 -11.30
C LEU A 371 -2.81 -24.27 -11.78
N PHE A 372 -2.02 -24.65 -12.78
CA PHE A 372 -1.97 -26.00 -13.31
C PHE A 372 -1.54 -27.03 -12.26
N LYS A 373 -0.49 -26.70 -11.49
CA LYS A 373 -0.04 -27.59 -10.39
C LYS A 373 -1.07 -27.67 -9.25
N LEU A 374 -1.79 -26.57 -8.97
CA LEU A 374 -2.84 -26.57 -7.94
C LEU A 374 -4.02 -27.46 -8.34
N ASP A 375 -4.41 -27.44 -9.62
CA ASP A 375 -5.55 -28.18 -10.14
C ASP A 375 -5.23 -29.66 -10.37
N THR A 376 -4.07 -29.97 -11.00
CA THR A 376 -3.72 -31.34 -11.42
C THR A 376 -2.82 -32.06 -10.43
N GLY A 377 -2.25 -31.38 -9.45
CA GLY A 377 -1.22 -31.91 -8.55
C GLY A 377 0.17 -32.07 -9.18
N LYS A 378 0.30 -31.88 -10.50
CA LYS A 378 1.52 -32.11 -11.30
C LYS A 378 1.96 -30.81 -11.98
N THR A 379 3.26 -30.74 -12.30
CA THR A 379 3.73 -29.68 -13.21
C THR A 379 3.30 -29.98 -14.65
N PRO A 380 3.10 -28.95 -15.50
CA PRO A 380 2.76 -29.20 -16.93
C PRO A 380 3.72 -30.12 -17.65
N SER A 381 5.03 -30.08 -17.34
CA SER A 381 6.04 -30.94 -17.92
C SER A 381 5.90 -32.39 -17.46
N GLN A 382 5.53 -32.63 -16.20
CA GLN A 382 5.25 -33.99 -15.70
C GLN A 382 3.98 -34.54 -16.34
N PHE A 383 2.92 -33.72 -16.42
CA PHE A 383 1.65 -34.11 -17.03
C PHE A 383 1.81 -34.52 -18.49
N ARG A 384 2.58 -33.73 -19.30
CA ARG A 384 2.87 -34.07 -20.70
C ARG A 384 3.66 -35.38 -20.86
N LYS A 385 4.54 -35.74 -19.92
CA LYS A 385 5.36 -36.95 -19.98
C LYS A 385 4.62 -38.23 -19.59
N GLU A 386 3.54 -38.12 -18.84
CA GLU A 386 2.79 -39.25 -18.28
C GLU A 386 1.56 -39.64 -19.11
N ARG A 387 1.32 -39.00 -20.23
CA ARG A 387 0.23 -39.31 -21.16
C ARG A 387 0.51 -40.57 -21.99
#